data_841248464df9133a49a24dfb03645f43
#
_entry.id   841248464df9133a49a24dfb03645f43
#
_cell.length_a   1.000
_cell.length_b   1.000
_cell.length_c   1.000
_cell.angle_alpha   90.00
_cell.angle_beta   90.00
_cell.angle_gamma   90.00
#
_symmetry.space_group_name_H-M   'P 1'
#
loop_
_entity.id
_entity.type
_entity.pdbx_description
1 polymer ?
#
loop_
_entity_poly.entity_id
_entity_poly.type
_entity_poly.pdbx_seq_one_letter_code
_entity_poly.pdbx_strand_id
1 'polypeptide(L)'
;DGEQVPGCKLDTNQKLVIANRLDEMGVDIIEAGFPVSSPGDFLSVTEISKIVKNATVCGLTRAVKNDIDVAAQALKHAKRPRIHTGIGTSESHIVHKLNTTREDVIARAKYAVAHAKSYVEDVEFYAEDAGRTDNDFLARVCEEVIKSGATVLNIPDTTGYCLPEEYGAKIKY
;
A
#
# COMPACT_ATOMS: atom_id res chain seq x y z
N ASP A 1 6.03 -2.51 7.41
CA ASP A 1 7.17 -2.05 8.20
C ASP A 1 7.00 -2.25 9.70
N GLY A 2 5.85 -1.94 10.28
CA GLY A 2 5.56 -2.14 11.70
C GLY A 2 6.30 -1.18 12.65
N GLU A 3 6.93 -0.13 12.16
CA GLU A 3 7.70 0.82 12.98
C GLU A 3 6.84 1.85 13.72
N GLN A 4 5.53 1.83 13.55
CA GLN A 4 4.59 2.74 14.23
C GLN A 4 4.41 2.41 15.71
N VAL A 5 4.91 1.28 16.16
CA VAL A 5 4.85 0.86 17.57
C VAL A 5 5.81 1.73 18.40
N PRO A 6 5.36 2.32 19.55
CA PRO A 6 6.23 3.12 20.40
C PRO A 6 7.50 2.35 20.82
N GLY A 7 8.66 2.97 20.64
CA GLY A 7 9.96 2.37 20.96
C GLY A 7 10.60 1.56 19.83
N CYS A 8 9.89 1.28 18.74
CA CYS A 8 10.46 0.64 17.56
C CYS A 8 11.10 1.70 16.66
N LYS A 9 12.43 1.73 16.64
CA LYS A 9 13.21 2.50 15.66
C LYS A 9 14.28 1.59 15.10
N LEU A 10 14.25 1.38 13.80
CA LEU A 10 15.23 0.59 13.08
C LEU A 10 16.07 1.49 12.19
N ASP A 11 17.37 1.32 12.24
CA ASP A 11 18.26 1.91 11.23
C ASP A 11 18.25 1.08 9.94
N THR A 12 18.82 1.64 8.88
CA THR A 12 18.87 0.96 7.57
C THR A 12 19.56 -0.42 7.66
N ASN A 13 20.63 -0.57 8.43
CA ASN A 13 21.35 -1.86 8.54
C ASN A 13 20.48 -2.92 9.22
N GLN A 14 19.75 -2.54 10.27
CA GLN A 14 18.80 -3.44 10.95
C GLN A 14 17.67 -3.87 10.01
N LYS A 15 17.12 -2.95 9.22
CA LYS A 15 16.11 -3.25 8.19
C LYS A 15 16.65 -4.22 7.13
N LEU A 16 17.91 -4.06 6.69
CA LEU A 16 18.54 -4.98 5.75
C LEU A 16 18.70 -6.39 6.31
N VAL A 17 19.11 -6.52 7.58
CA VAL A 17 19.19 -7.83 8.26
C VAL A 17 17.84 -8.51 8.30
N ILE A 18 16.78 -7.78 8.68
CA ILE A 18 15.41 -8.32 8.75
C ILE A 18 14.92 -8.73 7.36
N ALA A 19 15.07 -7.86 6.36
CA ALA A 19 14.64 -8.14 4.99
C ALA A 19 15.34 -9.39 4.41
N ASN A 20 16.64 -9.54 4.65
CA ASN A 20 17.38 -10.72 4.21
C ASN A 20 16.87 -11.99 4.88
N ARG A 21 16.59 -11.96 6.19
CA ARG A 21 16.00 -13.11 6.91
C ARG A 21 14.61 -13.47 6.43
N LEU A 22 13.76 -12.48 6.16
CA LEU A 22 12.43 -12.71 5.59
C LEU A 22 12.53 -13.34 4.19
N ASP A 23 13.45 -12.87 3.34
CA ASP A 23 13.69 -13.45 2.01
C ASP A 23 14.20 -14.90 2.10
N GLU A 24 15.12 -15.21 3.04
CA GLU A 24 15.59 -16.57 3.33
C GLU A 24 14.47 -17.49 3.87
N MET A 25 13.54 -16.96 4.66
CA MET A 25 12.38 -17.71 5.16
C MET A 25 11.35 -18.02 4.09
N GLY A 26 11.44 -17.38 2.91
CA GLY A 26 10.54 -17.63 1.80
C GLY A 26 9.21 -16.90 1.90
N VAL A 27 9.15 -15.72 2.54
CA VAL A 27 7.94 -14.88 2.48
C VAL A 27 7.72 -14.39 1.05
N ASP A 28 6.46 -14.27 0.64
CA ASP A 28 6.12 -13.88 -0.72
C ASP A 28 6.40 -12.39 -0.98
N ILE A 29 6.12 -11.53 0.02
CA ILE A 29 6.17 -10.08 -0.12
C ILE A 29 6.80 -9.47 1.13
N ILE A 30 7.69 -8.50 0.92
CA ILE A 30 8.28 -7.66 1.97
C ILE A 30 7.86 -6.22 1.69
N GLU A 31 6.95 -5.67 2.51
CA GLU A 31 6.66 -4.24 2.50
C GLU A 31 7.79 -3.51 3.21
N ALA A 32 8.65 -2.88 2.41
CA ALA A 32 9.95 -2.38 2.86
C ALA A 32 9.88 -1.01 3.55
N GLY A 33 8.78 -0.28 3.35
CA GLY A 33 8.55 1.02 3.99
C GLY A 33 7.81 2.03 3.12
N PHE A 34 7.83 3.29 3.56
CA PHE A 34 7.18 4.43 2.92
C PHE A 34 8.23 5.43 2.40
N PRO A 35 8.72 5.27 1.16
CA PRO A 35 9.93 5.97 0.68
C PRO A 35 9.87 7.50 0.73
N VAL A 36 8.68 8.10 0.59
CA VAL A 36 8.51 9.56 0.59
C VAL A 36 8.58 10.17 2.00
N SER A 37 8.46 9.34 3.05
CA SER A 37 8.38 9.84 4.44
C SER A 37 9.66 10.51 4.93
N SER A 38 10.81 10.00 4.53
CA SER A 38 12.12 10.59 4.84
C SER A 38 13.23 10.11 3.90
N PRO A 39 14.37 10.84 3.83
CA PRO A 39 15.55 10.35 3.10
C PRO A 39 16.06 9.00 3.60
N GLY A 40 15.93 8.72 4.91
CA GLY A 40 16.31 7.45 5.51
C GLY A 40 15.42 6.28 5.05
N ASP A 41 14.11 6.52 4.97
CA ASP A 41 13.16 5.52 4.45
C ASP A 41 13.38 5.26 2.96
N PHE A 42 13.60 6.32 2.17
CA PHE A 42 13.97 6.18 0.77
C PHE A 42 15.23 5.30 0.60
N LEU A 43 16.29 5.59 1.38
CA LEU A 43 17.53 4.81 1.36
C LEU A 43 17.27 3.36 1.76
N SER A 44 16.52 3.12 2.83
CA SER A 44 16.23 1.78 3.32
C SER A 44 15.50 0.94 2.28
N VAL A 45 14.45 1.47 1.65
CA VAL A 45 13.73 0.76 0.57
C VAL A 45 14.64 0.51 -0.64
N THR A 46 15.48 1.48 -0.99
CA THR A 46 16.44 1.34 -2.10
C THR A 46 17.45 0.22 -1.82
N GLU A 47 18.02 0.16 -0.62
CA GLU A 47 19.00 -0.86 -0.27
C GLU A 47 18.35 -2.26 -0.13
N ILE A 48 17.15 -2.36 0.46
CA ILE A 48 16.36 -3.60 0.48
C ILE A 48 16.09 -4.11 -0.93
N SER A 49 15.74 -3.20 -1.85
CA SER A 49 15.49 -3.54 -3.27
C SER A 49 16.70 -4.17 -3.97
N LYS A 50 17.92 -3.88 -3.52
CA LYS A 50 19.15 -4.45 -4.09
C LYS A 50 19.47 -5.86 -3.57
N ILE A 51 19.10 -6.16 -2.32
CA ILE A 51 19.52 -7.40 -1.66
C ILE A 51 18.49 -8.52 -1.72
N VAL A 52 17.19 -8.20 -1.74
CA VAL A 52 16.10 -9.19 -1.80
C VAL A 52 16.11 -9.90 -3.16
N LYS A 53 16.10 -11.24 -3.13
CA LYS A 53 16.27 -12.10 -4.33
C LYS A 53 15.02 -12.84 -4.73
N ASN A 54 14.21 -13.25 -3.76
CA ASN A 54 13.08 -14.16 -3.94
C ASN A 54 11.74 -13.49 -3.69
N ALA A 55 11.61 -12.69 -2.63
CA ALA A 55 10.37 -11.99 -2.30
C ALA A 55 10.10 -10.81 -3.26
N THR A 56 8.85 -10.43 -3.37
CA THR A 56 8.43 -9.16 -3.96
C THR A 56 8.73 -8.02 -2.98
N VAL A 57 9.44 -6.98 -3.41
CA VAL A 57 9.67 -5.79 -2.59
C VAL A 57 8.58 -4.79 -2.84
N CYS A 58 7.85 -4.45 -1.79
CA CYS A 58 6.71 -3.56 -1.84
C CYS A 58 7.03 -2.21 -1.19
N GLY A 59 6.65 -1.12 -1.84
CA GLY A 59 6.75 0.24 -1.30
C GLY A 59 5.38 0.86 -1.11
N LEU A 60 5.12 1.36 0.11
CA LEU A 60 3.87 2.04 0.44
C LEU A 60 3.84 3.45 -0.15
N THR A 61 2.67 3.87 -0.63
CA THR A 61 2.40 5.24 -1.11
C THR A 61 0.98 5.64 -0.79
N ARG A 62 0.74 6.94 -0.63
CA ARG A 62 -0.62 7.48 -0.74
C ARG A 62 -0.99 7.59 -2.22
N ALA A 63 -2.28 7.76 -2.53
CA ALA A 63 -2.76 8.03 -3.88
C ALA A 63 -2.38 9.47 -4.33
N VAL A 64 -1.09 9.76 -4.33
CA VAL A 64 -0.47 11.05 -4.66
C VAL A 64 0.67 10.80 -5.64
N LYS A 65 0.70 11.55 -6.73
CA LYS A 65 1.70 11.39 -7.81
C LYS A 65 3.13 11.33 -7.28
N ASN A 66 3.52 12.29 -6.46
CA ASN A 66 4.88 12.38 -5.93
C ASN A 66 5.28 11.17 -5.09
N ASP A 67 4.36 10.62 -4.28
CA ASP A 67 4.64 9.43 -3.45
C ASP A 67 4.95 8.23 -4.36
N ILE A 68 4.17 8.07 -5.42
CA ILE A 68 4.32 6.98 -6.40
C ILE A 68 5.64 7.13 -7.18
N ASP A 69 5.97 8.34 -7.62
CA ASP A 69 7.22 8.62 -8.33
C ASP A 69 8.45 8.28 -7.46
N VAL A 70 8.42 8.69 -6.18
CA VAL A 70 9.49 8.41 -5.23
C VAL A 70 9.60 6.91 -4.94
N ALA A 71 8.47 6.21 -4.76
CA ALA A 71 8.48 4.77 -4.54
C ALA A 71 9.02 4.01 -5.77
N ALA A 72 8.62 4.40 -6.98
CA ALA A 72 9.15 3.82 -8.21
C ALA A 72 10.68 3.96 -8.31
N GLN A 73 11.22 5.12 -7.91
CA GLN A 73 12.66 5.34 -7.87
C GLN A 73 13.37 4.45 -6.84
N ALA A 74 12.81 4.32 -5.64
CA ALA A 74 13.37 3.47 -4.60
C ALA A 74 13.36 1.98 -4.98
N LEU A 75 12.32 1.55 -5.69
CA LEU A 75 12.12 0.16 -6.10
C LEU A 75 12.84 -0.24 -7.40
N LYS A 76 13.51 0.68 -8.09
CA LYS A 76 14.08 0.45 -9.43
C LYS A 76 15.08 -0.72 -9.53
N HIS A 77 15.66 -1.13 -8.40
CA HIS A 77 16.61 -2.25 -8.31
C HIS A 77 15.97 -3.56 -7.89
N ALA A 78 14.69 -3.56 -7.49
CA ALA A 78 13.99 -4.76 -7.09
C ALA A 78 13.76 -5.67 -8.29
N LYS A 79 13.97 -6.98 -8.10
CA LYS A 79 13.67 -7.98 -9.13
C LYS A 79 12.16 -8.09 -9.40
N ARG A 80 11.38 -7.98 -8.34
CA ARG A 80 9.92 -8.01 -8.33
C ARG A 80 9.43 -6.81 -7.52
N PRO A 81 9.29 -5.64 -8.15
CA PRO A 81 8.77 -4.45 -7.48
C PRO A 81 7.26 -4.48 -7.42
N ARG A 82 6.69 -4.03 -6.28
CA ARG A 82 5.27 -3.72 -6.13
C ARG A 82 5.12 -2.32 -5.56
N ILE A 83 4.19 -1.54 -6.12
CA ILE A 83 3.75 -0.29 -5.52
C ILE A 83 2.41 -0.54 -4.82
N HIS A 84 2.35 -0.24 -3.54
CA HIS A 84 1.15 -0.33 -2.71
C HIS A 84 0.62 1.09 -2.50
N THR A 85 -0.45 1.44 -3.21
CA THR A 85 -1.05 2.78 -3.19
C THR A 85 -2.49 2.72 -2.71
N GLY A 86 -3.00 3.79 -2.11
CA GLY A 86 -4.39 3.79 -1.67
C GLY A 86 -4.87 5.11 -1.10
N ILE A 87 -6.15 5.12 -0.75
CA ILE A 87 -6.86 6.29 -0.25
C ILE A 87 -7.98 5.86 0.71
N GLY A 88 -8.31 6.74 1.65
CA GLY A 88 -9.42 6.51 2.58
C GLY A 88 -10.77 6.46 1.87
N THR A 89 -11.56 5.42 2.15
CA THR A 89 -12.84 5.16 1.49
C THR A 89 -14.05 5.31 2.41
N SER A 90 -13.86 5.32 3.74
CA SER A 90 -14.97 5.54 4.67
C SER A 90 -15.50 6.97 4.59
N GLU A 91 -16.78 7.16 4.91
CA GLU A 91 -17.40 8.47 4.97
C GLU A 91 -16.64 9.42 5.91
N SER A 92 -16.15 8.89 7.05
CA SER A 92 -15.32 9.64 7.97
C SER A 92 -14.04 10.18 7.31
N HIS A 93 -13.36 9.34 6.50
CA HIS A 93 -12.16 9.77 5.79
C HIS A 93 -12.48 10.75 4.64
N ILE A 94 -13.55 10.52 3.90
CA ILE A 94 -13.95 11.37 2.79
C ILE A 94 -14.27 12.79 3.28
N VAL A 95 -15.12 12.88 4.33
CA VAL A 95 -15.60 14.16 4.83
C VAL A 95 -14.56 14.89 5.69
N HIS A 96 -13.92 14.19 6.64
CA HIS A 96 -13.11 14.87 7.67
C HIS A 96 -11.60 14.83 7.42
N LYS A 97 -11.10 13.83 6.71
CA LYS A 97 -9.65 13.71 6.40
C LYS A 97 -9.30 14.30 5.04
N LEU A 98 -10.12 13.98 4.02
CA LEU A 98 -9.86 14.34 2.64
C LEU A 98 -10.59 15.61 2.20
N ASN A 99 -11.67 15.99 2.91
CA ASN A 99 -12.55 17.13 2.60
C ASN A 99 -13.01 17.10 1.14
N THR A 100 -13.58 15.96 0.71
CA THR A 100 -13.87 15.70 -0.70
C THR A 100 -15.17 14.90 -0.86
N THR A 101 -15.39 14.35 -2.05
CA THR A 101 -16.55 13.54 -2.41
C THR A 101 -16.17 12.11 -2.76
N ARG A 102 -17.14 11.18 -2.75
CA ARG A 102 -16.95 9.78 -3.18
C ARG A 102 -16.44 9.71 -4.63
N GLU A 103 -16.94 10.56 -5.51
CA GLU A 103 -16.52 10.59 -6.93
C GLU A 103 -15.06 11.03 -7.09
N ASP A 104 -14.62 12.02 -6.32
CA ASP A 104 -13.23 12.45 -6.34
C ASP A 104 -12.29 11.38 -5.76
N VAL A 105 -12.71 10.65 -4.71
CA VAL A 105 -11.95 9.49 -4.19
C VAL A 105 -11.74 8.44 -5.28
N ILE A 106 -12.79 8.09 -6.03
CA ILE A 106 -12.68 7.16 -7.16
C ILE A 106 -11.73 7.71 -8.23
N ALA A 107 -11.85 8.98 -8.59
CA ALA A 107 -10.98 9.58 -9.61
C ALA A 107 -9.51 9.56 -9.19
N ARG A 108 -9.20 9.88 -7.93
CA ARG A 108 -7.84 9.81 -7.39
C ARG A 108 -7.31 8.38 -7.31
N ALA A 109 -8.14 7.43 -6.89
CA ALA A 109 -7.77 6.01 -6.83
C ALA A 109 -7.41 5.47 -8.22
N LYS A 110 -8.24 5.72 -9.22
CA LYS A 110 -7.99 5.35 -10.63
C LYS A 110 -6.69 5.95 -11.15
N TYR A 111 -6.51 7.25 -10.94
CA TYR A 111 -5.29 7.94 -11.36
C TYR A 111 -4.04 7.33 -10.71
N ALA A 112 -4.07 7.12 -9.40
CA ALA A 112 -2.94 6.58 -8.65
C ALA A 112 -2.55 5.17 -9.14
N VAL A 113 -3.54 4.28 -9.30
CA VAL A 113 -3.30 2.92 -9.81
C VAL A 113 -2.74 2.96 -11.24
N ALA A 114 -3.36 3.72 -12.15
CA ALA A 114 -2.88 3.84 -13.53
C ALA A 114 -1.46 4.45 -13.59
N HIS A 115 -1.16 5.42 -12.72
CA HIS A 115 0.16 6.02 -12.63
C HIS A 115 1.20 5.04 -12.08
N ALA A 116 0.89 4.29 -11.01
CA ALA A 116 1.76 3.24 -10.48
C ALA A 116 2.01 2.15 -11.52
N LYS A 117 0.96 1.76 -12.27
CA LYS A 117 1.04 0.76 -13.35
C LYS A 117 2.00 1.16 -14.48
N SER A 118 2.24 2.46 -14.66
CA SER A 118 3.23 2.93 -15.66
C SER A 118 4.68 2.66 -15.25
N TYR A 119 4.93 2.31 -13.98
CA TYR A 119 6.27 2.00 -13.46
C TYR A 119 6.49 0.53 -13.18
N VAL A 120 5.46 -0.19 -12.68
CA VAL A 120 5.56 -1.59 -12.26
C VAL A 120 4.37 -2.40 -12.76
N GLU A 121 4.61 -3.70 -12.99
CA GLU A 121 3.53 -4.61 -13.38
C GLU A 121 2.59 -4.97 -12.22
N ASP A 122 3.10 -4.97 -10.99
CA ASP A 122 2.38 -5.40 -9.80
C ASP A 122 1.99 -4.18 -8.95
N VAL A 123 0.69 -3.88 -8.90
CA VAL A 123 0.13 -2.75 -8.17
C VAL A 123 -0.91 -3.24 -7.18
N GLU A 124 -0.64 -3.01 -5.90
CA GLU A 124 -1.59 -3.25 -4.83
C GLU A 124 -2.33 -1.96 -4.49
N PHE A 125 -3.64 -2.04 -4.39
CA PHE A 125 -4.47 -0.91 -3.95
C PHE A 125 -5.11 -1.22 -2.59
N TYR A 126 -4.92 -0.31 -1.62
CA TYR A 126 -5.62 -0.38 -0.34
C TYR A 126 -6.76 0.63 -0.26
N ALA A 127 -7.94 0.13 0.12
CA ALA A 127 -9.09 0.95 0.47
C ALA A 127 -9.00 1.27 1.98
N GLU A 128 -8.26 2.33 2.37
CA GLU A 128 -8.06 2.64 3.78
C GLU A 128 -9.41 2.82 4.50
N ASP A 129 -9.53 2.20 5.67
CA ASP A 129 -10.74 2.20 6.49
C ASP A 129 -11.93 1.46 5.83
N ALA A 130 -11.62 0.43 5.06
CA ALA A 130 -12.64 -0.38 4.37
C ALA A 130 -13.62 -1.04 5.35
N GLY A 131 -13.17 -1.40 6.56
CA GLY A 131 -14.06 -1.97 7.58
C GLY A 131 -15.30 -1.10 7.85
N ARG A 132 -15.15 0.22 7.80
CA ARG A 132 -16.24 1.20 8.00
C ARG A 132 -16.80 1.79 6.70
N THR A 133 -16.35 1.33 5.57
CA THR A 133 -16.83 1.80 4.26
C THR A 133 -18.15 1.09 3.89
N ASP A 134 -19.06 1.84 3.29
CA ASP A 134 -20.30 1.29 2.68
C ASP A 134 -19.94 0.24 1.61
N ASN A 135 -20.65 -0.89 1.61
CA ASN A 135 -20.30 -2.04 0.77
C ASN A 135 -20.42 -1.73 -0.74
N ASP A 136 -21.49 -1.06 -1.17
CA ASP A 136 -21.70 -0.73 -2.58
C ASP A 136 -20.63 0.25 -3.07
N PHE A 137 -20.27 1.22 -2.24
CA PHE A 137 -19.22 2.17 -2.57
C PHE A 137 -17.85 1.50 -2.61
N LEU A 138 -17.54 0.61 -1.64
CA LEU A 138 -16.29 -0.15 -1.61
C LEU A 138 -16.16 -1.03 -2.87
N ALA A 139 -17.21 -1.77 -3.22
CA ALA A 139 -17.24 -2.60 -4.42
C ALA A 139 -16.99 -1.78 -5.69
N ARG A 140 -17.62 -0.60 -5.79
CA ARG A 140 -17.42 0.33 -6.91
C ARG A 140 -15.97 0.84 -6.98
N VAL A 141 -15.36 1.19 -5.85
CA VAL A 141 -13.94 1.59 -5.80
C VAL A 141 -13.07 0.44 -6.28
N CYS A 142 -13.27 -0.77 -5.75
CA CYS A 142 -12.51 -1.97 -6.14
C CYS A 142 -12.61 -2.26 -7.64
N GLU A 143 -13.81 -2.22 -8.20
CA GLU A 143 -14.04 -2.43 -9.63
C GLU A 143 -13.27 -1.41 -10.49
N GLU A 144 -13.32 -0.14 -10.12
CA GLU A 144 -12.68 0.93 -10.88
C GLU A 144 -11.15 0.88 -10.80
N VAL A 145 -10.58 0.49 -9.65
CA VAL A 145 -9.11 0.32 -9.55
C VAL A 145 -8.62 -0.93 -10.26
N ILE A 146 -9.39 -2.02 -10.28
CA ILE A 146 -9.08 -3.21 -11.08
C ILE A 146 -9.04 -2.84 -12.58
N LYS A 147 -10.06 -2.12 -13.07
CA LYS A 147 -10.07 -1.61 -14.45
C LYS A 147 -8.88 -0.70 -14.77
N SER A 148 -8.35 -0.02 -13.76
CA SER A 148 -7.18 0.86 -13.90
C SER A 148 -5.84 0.13 -13.81
N GLY A 149 -5.85 -1.19 -13.50
CA GLY A 149 -4.67 -2.06 -13.53
C GLY A 149 -4.18 -2.56 -12.18
N ALA A 150 -4.94 -2.41 -11.09
CA ALA A 150 -4.60 -3.03 -9.81
C ALA A 150 -4.59 -4.56 -9.95
N THR A 151 -3.54 -5.19 -9.45
CA THR A 151 -3.34 -6.64 -9.46
C THR A 151 -3.73 -7.28 -8.13
N VAL A 152 -3.68 -6.51 -7.06
CA VAL A 152 -4.03 -6.93 -5.70
C VAL A 152 -4.92 -5.87 -5.06
N LEU A 153 -5.94 -6.30 -4.34
CA LEU A 153 -6.78 -5.46 -3.49
C LEU A 153 -6.48 -5.75 -2.02
N ASN A 154 -6.20 -4.72 -1.26
CA ASN A 154 -6.09 -4.76 0.18
C ASN A 154 -7.33 -4.08 0.79
N ILE A 155 -8.13 -4.85 1.51
CA ILE A 155 -9.37 -4.41 2.13
C ILE A 155 -9.16 -4.40 3.66
N PRO A 156 -8.57 -3.36 4.25
CA PRO A 156 -8.17 -3.39 5.64
C PRO A 156 -9.31 -3.04 6.60
N ASP A 157 -9.40 -3.75 7.72
CA ASP A 157 -10.06 -3.24 8.92
C ASP A 157 -9.07 -2.37 9.70
N THR A 158 -8.82 -1.16 9.17
CA THR A 158 -7.76 -0.24 9.62
C THR A 158 -7.83 0.09 11.10
N THR A 159 -9.04 0.17 11.65
CA THR A 159 -9.26 0.53 13.06
C THR A 159 -9.41 -0.69 13.97
N GLY A 160 -9.46 -1.90 13.41
CA GLY A 160 -9.70 -3.13 14.17
C GLY A 160 -11.09 -3.15 14.81
N TYR A 161 -12.07 -2.54 14.17
CA TYR A 161 -13.40 -2.30 14.75
C TYR A 161 -14.43 -3.37 14.35
N CYS A 162 -14.20 -4.08 13.26
CA CYS A 162 -15.15 -5.07 12.77
C CYS A 162 -15.10 -6.36 13.62
N LEU A 163 -16.26 -6.92 13.91
CA LEU A 163 -16.35 -8.30 14.37
C LEU A 163 -16.04 -9.26 13.20
N PRO A 164 -15.53 -10.48 13.49
CA PRO A 164 -15.17 -11.45 12.44
C PRO A 164 -16.28 -11.74 11.43
N GLU A 165 -17.52 -11.86 11.93
CA GLU A 165 -18.70 -12.15 11.10
C GLU A 165 -19.05 -10.96 10.20
N GLU A 166 -18.94 -9.74 10.70
CA GLU A 166 -19.19 -8.50 9.94
C GLU A 166 -18.15 -8.32 8.84
N TYR A 167 -16.88 -8.49 9.19
CA TYR A 167 -15.80 -8.38 8.21
C TYR A 167 -15.86 -9.51 7.18
N GLY A 168 -16.12 -10.74 7.61
CA GLY A 168 -16.31 -11.87 6.71
C GLY A 168 -17.47 -11.67 5.74
N ALA A 169 -18.59 -11.09 6.19
CA ALA A 169 -19.71 -10.76 5.33
C ALA A 169 -19.35 -9.68 4.30
N LYS A 170 -18.55 -8.67 4.69
CA LYS A 170 -18.04 -7.63 3.80
C LYS A 170 -17.14 -8.21 2.69
N ILE A 171 -16.24 -9.11 3.03
CA ILE A 171 -15.35 -9.76 2.04
C ILE A 171 -16.12 -10.69 1.11
N LYS A 172 -17.20 -11.29 1.60
CA LYS A 172 -18.07 -12.15 0.79
C LYS A 172 -18.93 -11.38 -0.21
N TYR A 173 -19.32 -10.16 0.15
CA TYR A 173 -20.10 -9.27 -0.70
C TYR A 173 -19.38 -8.95 -2.00
#